data_ec7678f7671113c9c330b0e66c9dba15
#
_entry.id   ec7678f7671113c9c330b0e66c9dba15
#
_cell.length_a   1.000
_cell.length_b   1.000
_cell.length_c   1.000
_cell.angle_alpha   90.00
_cell.angle_beta   90.00
_cell.angle_gamma   90.00
#
_symmetry.space_group_name_H-M   'P 1'
#
loop_
_entity.id
_entity.type
_entity.pdbx_description
1 polymer ?
#
loop_
_entity_poly.entity_id
_entity_poly.type
_entity_poly.pdbx_seq_one_letter_code
_entity_poly.pdbx_strand_id
1 'polypeptide(L)'
;YISDSDVLCLMRERTVLSASIIEKLPKLKLIITTGMWNPSVDTNALNKRKIVFCGTENKIESTAELSWLLTQVVWRNISQEFVNMKNGDWQTSIGRTLYGKTLGIFGLGKQGKQVARFGKAFGMNVIAWSHNLTKEICDFENVTLVSSDEMFKFSDVLSIHTKLSERTKGYIDSSKINMMKKTSIIINTSRGPIINEEDLINSIKNYSISGVGLDVYDVE
;
A
#
# COMPACT_ATOMS: atom_id res chain seq x y z
N TYR A 1 11.69 -9.24 29.47
CA TYR A 1 11.74 -7.76 29.71
C TYR A 1 10.35 -7.10 29.76
N ILE A 2 9.28 -7.73 29.25
CA ILE A 2 7.91 -7.16 29.25
C ILE A 2 6.95 -7.86 30.19
N SER A 3 7.40 -8.91 30.92
CA SER A 3 6.54 -9.72 31.81
C SER A 3 5.87 -8.92 32.94
N ASP A 4 6.48 -7.82 33.33
CA ASP A 4 5.99 -6.95 34.41
C ASP A 4 5.26 -5.70 33.90
N SER A 5 5.00 -5.61 32.62
CA SER A 5 4.35 -4.45 32.01
C SER A 5 2.84 -4.44 32.28
N ASP A 6 2.31 -3.29 32.70
CA ASP A 6 0.88 -3.03 32.81
C ASP A 6 0.24 -2.64 31.46
N VAL A 7 1.03 -2.02 30.59
CA VAL A 7 0.59 -1.50 29.28
C VAL A 7 1.56 -1.90 28.19
N LEU A 8 1.04 -2.32 27.04
CA LEU A 8 1.82 -2.56 25.82
C LEU A 8 1.34 -1.63 24.71
N CYS A 9 2.30 -1.00 24.04
CA CYS A 9 2.06 -0.27 22.80
C CYS A 9 2.60 -1.08 21.61
N LEU A 10 1.72 -1.41 20.66
CA LEU A 10 2.06 -2.21 19.47
C LEU A 10 2.09 -1.32 18.25
N MET A 11 3.13 -1.51 17.43
CA MET A 11 3.23 -0.85 16.15
C MET A 11 2.90 -1.84 15.04
N ARG A 12 1.73 -1.65 14.39
CA ARG A 12 1.22 -2.51 13.31
C ARG A 12 1.20 -4.00 13.72
N GLU A 13 1.26 -4.89 12.76
CA GLU A 13 1.21 -6.35 12.93
C GLU A 13 2.58 -7.01 13.21
N ARG A 14 3.60 -6.22 13.58
CA ARG A 14 4.99 -6.68 13.75
C ARG A 14 5.18 -7.70 14.87
N THR A 15 4.32 -7.68 15.88
CA THR A 15 4.41 -8.57 17.04
C THR A 15 3.13 -9.38 17.16
N VAL A 16 3.26 -10.70 17.04
CA VAL A 16 2.14 -11.61 17.29
C VAL A 16 1.94 -11.76 18.79
N LEU A 17 0.75 -11.35 19.29
CA LEU A 17 0.34 -11.58 20.68
C LEU A 17 -0.69 -12.70 20.73
N SER A 18 -0.18 -13.94 20.73
CA SER A 18 -0.98 -15.14 20.93
C SER A 18 -1.47 -15.30 22.36
N ALA A 19 -2.46 -16.17 22.60
CA ALA A 19 -2.93 -16.50 23.95
C ALA A 19 -1.78 -16.91 24.88
N SER A 20 -0.84 -17.74 24.38
CA SER A 20 0.31 -18.22 25.17
C SER A 20 1.29 -17.12 25.57
N ILE A 21 1.40 -16.05 24.77
CA ILE A 21 2.22 -14.87 25.14
C ILE A 21 1.46 -14.01 26.14
N ILE A 22 0.17 -13.79 25.93
CA ILE A 22 -0.68 -12.99 26.83
C ILE A 22 -0.71 -13.62 28.23
N GLU A 23 -0.75 -14.94 28.35
CA GLU A 23 -0.69 -15.66 29.62
C GLU A 23 0.60 -15.37 30.43
N LYS A 24 1.72 -15.13 29.73
CA LYS A 24 3.02 -14.79 30.36
C LYS A 24 3.13 -13.33 30.80
N LEU A 25 2.09 -12.54 30.65
CA LEU A 25 2.04 -11.13 31.01
C LEU A 25 1.03 -10.89 32.16
N PRO A 26 1.30 -11.33 33.38
CA PRO A 26 0.30 -11.37 34.47
C PRO A 26 -0.23 -10.00 34.89
N LYS A 27 0.57 -8.95 34.73
CA LYS A 27 0.21 -7.57 35.10
C LYS A 27 -0.46 -6.77 33.99
N LEU A 28 -0.54 -7.33 32.80
CA LEU A 28 -1.05 -6.60 31.60
C LEU A 28 -2.53 -6.23 31.78
N LYS A 29 -2.83 -4.94 31.63
CA LYS A 29 -4.17 -4.34 31.76
C LYS A 29 -4.65 -3.68 30.48
N LEU A 30 -3.74 -3.15 29.67
CA LEU A 30 -4.06 -2.36 28.48
C LEU A 30 -3.10 -2.69 27.34
N ILE A 31 -3.66 -2.84 26.14
CA ILE A 31 -2.91 -2.86 24.88
C ILE A 31 -3.41 -1.71 24.01
N ILE A 32 -2.48 -0.91 23.51
CA ILE A 32 -2.73 0.14 22.52
C ILE A 32 -2.04 -0.27 21.22
N THR A 33 -2.76 -0.27 20.11
CA THR A 33 -2.16 -0.53 18.78
C THR A 33 -2.25 0.70 17.88
N THR A 34 -1.22 0.93 17.08
CA THR A 34 -1.30 1.91 16.00
C THR A 34 -2.28 1.43 14.94
N GLY A 35 -3.26 2.26 14.61
CA GLY A 35 -4.41 1.88 13.77
C GLY A 35 -5.57 1.33 14.60
N MET A 36 -6.74 1.26 13.97
CA MET A 36 -8.00 0.89 14.67
C MET A 36 -8.10 -0.60 15.02
N TRP A 37 -7.30 -1.45 14.39
CA TRP A 37 -7.34 -2.89 14.55
C TRP A 37 -5.97 -3.53 14.29
N ASN A 38 -5.69 -4.64 14.98
CA ASN A 38 -4.48 -5.43 14.79
C ASN A 38 -4.81 -6.94 14.80
N PRO A 39 -4.78 -7.62 13.63
CA PRO A 39 -5.11 -9.04 13.53
C PRO A 39 -4.07 -9.96 14.20
N SER A 40 -2.88 -9.45 14.53
CA SER A 40 -1.84 -10.23 15.23
C SER A 40 -2.09 -10.38 16.74
N VAL A 41 -3.21 -9.83 17.25
CA VAL A 41 -3.57 -9.89 18.68
C VAL A 41 -4.73 -10.83 18.88
N ASP A 42 -4.56 -11.83 19.77
CA ASP A 42 -5.65 -12.72 20.20
C ASP A 42 -6.63 -12.01 21.14
N THR A 43 -7.65 -11.40 20.54
CA THR A 43 -8.67 -10.64 21.26
C THR A 43 -9.54 -11.53 22.17
N ASN A 44 -9.68 -12.84 21.87
CA ASN A 44 -10.41 -13.76 22.74
C ASN A 44 -9.65 -13.99 24.05
N ALA A 45 -8.33 -14.13 23.96
CA ALA A 45 -7.49 -14.24 25.15
C ALA A 45 -7.51 -12.95 26.00
N LEU A 46 -7.51 -11.77 25.38
CA LEU A 46 -7.65 -10.49 26.07
C LEU A 46 -8.99 -10.39 26.80
N ASN A 47 -10.08 -10.74 26.13
CA ASN A 47 -11.44 -10.68 26.71
C ASN A 47 -11.57 -11.60 27.94
N LYS A 48 -11.02 -12.82 27.88
CA LYS A 48 -11.00 -13.77 29.03
C LYS A 48 -10.32 -13.17 30.26
N ARG A 49 -9.26 -12.38 30.06
CA ARG A 49 -8.49 -11.73 31.13
C ARG A 49 -8.93 -10.31 31.44
N LYS A 50 -9.98 -9.81 30.78
CA LYS A 50 -10.48 -8.42 30.92
C LYS A 50 -9.41 -7.36 30.62
N ILE A 51 -8.49 -7.65 29.69
CA ILE A 51 -7.47 -6.70 29.24
C ILE A 51 -8.12 -5.76 28.21
N VAL A 52 -7.96 -4.47 28.40
CA VAL A 52 -8.50 -3.47 27.47
C VAL A 52 -7.65 -3.44 26.21
N PHE A 53 -8.30 -3.42 25.05
CA PHE A 53 -7.63 -3.29 23.75
C PHE A 53 -8.16 -2.07 23.01
N CYS A 54 -7.28 -1.11 22.71
CA CYS A 54 -7.62 0.14 22.04
C CYS A 54 -6.77 0.33 20.78
N GLY A 55 -7.40 0.86 19.73
CA GLY A 55 -6.71 1.35 18.57
C GLY A 55 -6.53 2.87 18.60
N THR A 56 -5.67 3.38 17.74
CA THR A 56 -5.51 4.83 17.51
C THR A 56 -6.05 5.23 16.15
N GLU A 57 -6.52 6.45 16.04
CA GLU A 57 -6.90 7.05 14.77
C GLU A 57 -5.66 7.27 13.89
N ASN A 58 -5.79 6.98 12.59
CA ASN A 58 -4.73 7.21 11.62
C ASN A 58 -5.02 8.46 10.81
N LYS A 59 -4.00 9.30 10.64
CA LYS A 59 -4.02 10.36 9.62
C LYS A 59 -3.79 9.71 8.26
N ILE A 60 -4.85 9.67 7.46
CA ILE A 60 -4.82 9.05 6.11
C ILE A 60 -4.03 9.89 5.10
N GLU A 61 -3.94 11.18 5.36
CA GLU A 61 -3.28 12.17 4.48
C GLU A 61 -1.81 11.80 4.27
N SER A 62 -1.07 11.50 5.34
CA SER A 62 0.36 11.19 5.27
C SER A 62 0.68 9.99 4.37
N THR A 63 -0.14 8.94 4.41
CA THR A 63 0.05 7.77 3.53
C THR A 63 -0.30 8.11 2.07
N ALA A 64 -1.34 8.90 1.85
CA ALA A 64 -1.71 9.34 0.50
C ALA A 64 -0.64 10.26 -0.11
N GLU A 65 -0.09 11.18 0.68
CA GLU A 65 1.02 12.06 0.29
C GLU A 65 2.28 11.26 -0.06
N LEU A 66 2.65 10.26 0.76
CA LEU A 66 3.78 9.37 0.47
C LEU A 66 3.57 8.57 -0.81
N SER A 67 2.35 8.03 -1.02
CA SER A 67 2.02 7.32 -2.26
C SER A 67 2.21 8.22 -3.48
N TRP A 68 1.79 9.49 -3.36
CA TRP A 68 1.92 10.46 -4.44
C TRP A 68 3.37 10.89 -4.66
N LEU A 69 4.14 11.07 -3.59
CA LEU A 69 5.57 11.34 -3.66
C LEU A 69 6.30 10.20 -4.38
N LEU A 70 6.09 8.94 -3.96
CA LEU A 70 6.69 7.77 -4.60
C LEU A 70 6.30 7.68 -6.08
N THR A 71 5.04 7.99 -6.42
CA THR A 71 4.60 8.06 -7.82
C THR A 71 5.47 9.01 -8.63
N GLN A 72 5.70 10.23 -8.14
CA GLN A 72 6.48 11.22 -8.85
C GLN A 72 7.97 10.85 -8.91
N VAL A 73 8.54 10.37 -7.79
CA VAL A 73 9.95 9.96 -7.69
C VAL A 73 10.25 8.86 -8.71
N VAL A 74 9.42 7.80 -8.76
CA VAL A 74 9.62 6.68 -9.68
C VAL A 74 9.33 7.09 -11.12
N TRP A 75 8.22 7.79 -11.38
CA TRP A 75 7.81 8.19 -12.73
C TRP A 75 8.80 9.14 -13.41
N ARG A 76 9.44 10.01 -12.62
CA ARG A 76 10.42 11.00 -13.08
C ARG A 76 11.87 10.54 -12.96
N ASN A 77 12.11 9.30 -12.47
CA ASN A 77 13.45 8.75 -12.24
C ASN A 77 14.33 9.61 -11.30
N ILE A 78 13.70 10.29 -10.34
CA ILE A 78 14.37 11.27 -9.46
C ILE A 78 15.50 10.63 -8.64
N SER A 79 15.32 9.40 -8.15
CA SER A 79 16.34 8.72 -7.34
C SER A 79 17.64 8.55 -8.11
N GLN A 80 17.58 8.14 -9.38
CA GLN A 80 18.76 7.97 -10.22
C GLN A 80 19.40 9.32 -10.57
N GLU A 81 18.60 10.30 -10.96
CA GLU A 81 19.09 11.66 -11.27
C GLU A 81 19.77 12.30 -10.06
N PHE A 82 19.23 12.06 -8.84
CA PHE A 82 19.85 12.52 -7.61
C PHE A 82 21.22 11.91 -7.36
N VAL A 83 21.39 10.60 -7.60
CA VAL A 83 22.68 9.91 -7.49
C VAL A 83 23.65 10.40 -8.56
N ASN A 84 23.19 10.54 -9.79
CA ASN A 84 24.00 11.02 -10.91
C ASN A 84 24.52 12.45 -10.66
N MET A 85 23.65 13.35 -10.18
CA MET A 85 24.06 14.71 -9.79
C MET A 85 25.15 14.73 -8.73
N LYS A 86 25.07 13.84 -7.72
CA LYS A 86 26.13 13.71 -6.70
C LYS A 86 27.47 13.24 -7.28
N ASN A 87 27.42 12.45 -8.34
CA ASN A 87 28.60 11.92 -9.03
C ASN A 87 29.16 12.87 -10.10
N GLY A 88 28.54 14.04 -10.28
CA GLY A 88 28.97 15.05 -11.26
C GLY A 88 28.32 14.91 -12.64
N ASP A 89 27.41 13.95 -12.81
CA ASP A 89 26.63 13.82 -14.04
C ASP A 89 25.38 14.71 -13.98
N TRP A 90 24.91 15.14 -15.13
CA TRP A 90 23.74 16.01 -15.22
C TRP A 90 22.82 15.58 -16.36
N GLN A 91 21.49 15.56 -16.06
CA GLN A 91 20.43 15.30 -17.02
C GLN A 91 20.66 13.99 -17.81
N THR A 92 20.81 12.86 -17.09
CA THR A 92 21.10 11.56 -17.69
C THR A 92 19.83 10.88 -18.24
N SER A 93 18.64 11.34 -17.81
CA SER A 93 17.36 10.88 -18.33
C SER A 93 16.37 12.04 -18.54
N ILE A 94 15.36 11.79 -19.39
CA ILE A 94 14.25 12.72 -19.60
C ILE A 94 13.05 12.22 -18.81
N GLY A 95 12.61 12.99 -17.82
CA GLY A 95 11.44 12.67 -17.02
C GLY A 95 10.14 12.70 -17.84
N ARG A 96 9.22 11.78 -17.55
CA ARG A 96 7.91 11.65 -18.20
C ARG A 96 6.87 12.53 -17.51
N THR A 97 5.87 13.04 -18.26
CA THR A 97 4.71 13.72 -17.69
C THR A 97 3.62 12.73 -17.28
N LEU A 98 2.87 13.07 -16.22
CA LEU A 98 1.69 12.33 -15.77
C LEU A 98 0.41 12.79 -16.50
N TYR A 99 0.38 13.99 -17.07
CA TYR A 99 -0.78 14.53 -17.78
C TYR A 99 -1.23 13.57 -18.91
N GLY A 100 -2.53 13.27 -18.96
CA GLY A 100 -3.12 12.36 -19.92
C GLY A 100 -2.84 10.87 -19.69
N LYS A 101 -2.04 10.51 -18.67
CA LYS A 101 -1.77 9.12 -18.30
C LYS A 101 -2.90 8.54 -17.45
N THR A 102 -2.94 7.23 -17.33
CA THR A 102 -3.95 6.52 -16.55
C THR A 102 -3.41 6.11 -15.18
N LEU A 103 -4.10 6.57 -14.13
CA LEU A 103 -3.87 6.14 -12.75
C LEU A 103 -4.89 5.07 -12.38
N GLY A 104 -4.43 3.84 -12.20
CA GLY A 104 -5.22 2.74 -11.65
C GLY A 104 -5.17 2.72 -10.12
N ILE A 105 -6.33 2.72 -9.48
CA ILE A 105 -6.47 2.66 -8.02
C ILE A 105 -7.00 1.28 -7.62
N PHE A 106 -6.13 0.46 -7.02
CA PHE A 106 -6.56 -0.79 -6.42
C PHE A 106 -7.07 -0.53 -4.99
N GLY A 107 -8.37 -0.31 -4.86
CA GLY A 107 -9.03 0.01 -3.60
C GLY A 107 -9.36 1.50 -3.43
N LEU A 108 -10.59 1.92 -3.80
CA LEU A 108 -11.08 3.30 -3.70
C LEU A 108 -11.68 3.58 -2.30
N GLY A 109 -10.92 3.23 -1.23
CA GLY A 109 -11.22 3.59 0.16
C GLY A 109 -10.74 5.02 0.48
N LYS A 110 -10.67 5.36 1.79
CA LYS A 110 -10.29 6.72 2.23
C LYS A 110 -8.98 7.21 1.59
N GLN A 111 -7.92 6.39 1.61
CA GLN A 111 -6.61 6.73 1.02
C GLN A 111 -6.66 6.74 -0.51
N GLY A 112 -7.25 5.71 -1.14
CA GLY A 112 -7.36 5.63 -2.59
C GLY A 112 -8.13 6.82 -3.19
N LYS A 113 -9.18 7.32 -2.52
CA LYS A 113 -9.89 8.54 -2.92
C LYS A 113 -8.99 9.78 -2.91
N GLN A 114 -8.14 9.89 -1.89
CA GLN A 114 -7.20 11.02 -1.81
C GLN A 114 -6.18 10.98 -2.96
N VAL A 115 -5.58 9.81 -3.23
CA VAL A 115 -4.63 9.65 -4.34
C VAL A 115 -5.32 9.84 -5.69
N ALA A 116 -6.58 9.40 -5.84
CA ALA A 116 -7.38 9.67 -7.03
C ALA A 116 -7.54 11.18 -7.28
N ARG A 117 -7.76 11.98 -6.22
CA ARG A 117 -7.85 13.45 -6.31
C ARG A 117 -6.52 14.08 -6.74
N PHE A 118 -5.39 13.57 -6.23
CA PHE A 118 -4.07 14.02 -6.68
C PHE A 118 -3.86 13.71 -8.16
N GLY A 119 -4.17 12.49 -8.60
CA GLY A 119 -4.07 12.12 -10.02
C GLY A 119 -4.90 13.03 -10.92
N LYS A 120 -6.14 13.33 -10.53
CA LYS A 120 -7.00 14.26 -11.29
C LYS A 120 -6.42 15.67 -11.34
N ALA A 121 -5.86 16.19 -10.24
CA ALA A 121 -5.21 17.50 -10.21
C ALA A 121 -3.99 17.57 -11.15
N PHE A 122 -3.35 16.42 -11.43
CA PHE A 122 -2.27 16.30 -12.42
C PHE A 122 -2.76 15.99 -13.84
N GLY A 123 -4.07 16.03 -14.08
CA GLY A 123 -4.67 15.78 -15.40
C GLY A 123 -4.61 14.33 -15.85
N MET A 124 -4.56 13.38 -14.92
CA MET A 124 -4.60 11.95 -15.23
C MET A 124 -6.04 11.45 -15.41
N ASN A 125 -6.22 10.43 -16.24
CA ASN A 125 -7.43 9.61 -16.26
C ASN A 125 -7.39 8.66 -15.06
N VAL A 126 -8.42 8.67 -14.20
CA VAL A 126 -8.44 7.83 -12.99
C VAL A 126 -9.44 6.70 -13.17
N ILE A 127 -8.94 5.47 -13.07
CA ILE A 127 -9.73 4.24 -13.07
C ILE A 127 -9.56 3.53 -11.72
N ALA A 128 -10.56 2.77 -11.28
CA ALA A 128 -10.47 2.03 -10.03
C ALA A 128 -11.14 0.68 -10.10
N TRP A 129 -10.61 -0.23 -9.28
CA TRP A 129 -11.19 -1.53 -9.04
C TRP A 129 -10.92 -2.00 -7.60
N SER A 130 -11.86 -2.73 -7.04
CA SER A 130 -11.67 -3.67 -5.92
C SER A 130 -12.86 -4.60 -5.83
N HIS A 131 -12.74 -5.70 -5.06
CA HIS A 131 -13.76 -6.74 -4.98
C HIS A 131 -15.18 -6.25 -4.62
N ASN A 132 -15.29 -5.18 -3.86
CA ASN A 132 -16.57 -4.65 -3.38
C ASN A 132 -16.80 -3.20 -3.84
N LEU A 133 -16.07 -2.72 -4.84
CA LEU A 133 -16.24 -1.36 -5.35
C LEU A 133 -17.47 -1.30 -6.26
N THR A 134 -18.34 -0.33 -6.02
CA THR A 134 -19.56 -0.13 -6.80
C THR A 134 -19.45 1.08 -7.72
N LYS A 135 -20.31 1.10 -8.72
CA LYS A 135 -20.40 2.20 -9.69
C LYS A 135 -20.77 3.53 -9.00
N GLU A 136 -21.67 3.50 -8.03
CA GLU A 136 -22.13 4.69 -7.29
C GLU A 136 -20.98 5.37 -6.55
N ILE A 137 -20.08 4.57 -5.92
CA ILE A 137 -18.88 5.10 -5.24
C ILE A 137 -17.93 5.74 -6.24
N CYS A 138 -17.75 5.12 -7.39
CA CYS A 138 -16.89 5.65 -8.46
C CYS A 138 -17.46 6.93 -9.07
N ASP A 139 -18.76 6.96 -9.36
CA ASP A 139 -19.44 8.12 -9.92
C ASP A 139 -19.35 9.32 -8.97
N PHE A 140 -19.57 9.09 -7.66
CA PHE A 140 -19.44 10.14 -6.64
C PHE A 140 -18.02 10.75 -6.59
N GLU A 141 -17.00 9.93 -6.76
CA GLU A 141 -15.62 10.39 -6.78
C GLU A 141 -15.14 10.82 -8.18
N ASN A 142 -16.00 10.77 -9.20
CA ASN A 142 -15.64 11.02 -10.60
C ASN A 142 -14.42 10.20 -11.04
N VAL A 143 -14.51 8.87 -10.84
CA VAL A 143 -13.52 7.85 -11.17
C VAL A 143 -14.20 6.79 -12.03
N THR A 144 -13.54 6.26 -13.03
CA THR A 144 -14.11 5.20 -13.86
C THR A 144 -13.97 3.84 -13.20
N LEU A 145 -15.09 3.15 -12.95
CA LEU A 145 -15.08 1.75 -12.53
C LEU A 145 -14.69 0.88 -13.72
N VAL A 146 -13.74 -0.02 -13.51
CA VAL A 146 -13.28 -0.99 -14.51
C VAL A 146 -13.22 -2.40 -13.92
N SER A 147 -13.02 -3.40 -14.74
CA SER A 147 -12.70 -4.75 -14.27
C SER A 147 -11.26 -4.81 -13.73
N SER A 148 -10.95 -5.89 -12.99
CA SER A 148 -9.58 -6.14 -12.53
C SER A 148 -8.58 -6.09 -13.68
N ASP A 149 -8.82 -6.84 -14.73
CA ASP A 149 -7.88 -6.98 -15.84
C ASP A 149 -7.70 -5.67 -16.62
N GLU A 150 -8.78 -4.90 -16.80
CA GLU A 150 -8.70 -3.56 -17.38
C GLU A 150 -7.87 -2.61 -16.53
N MET A 151 -7.98 -2.68 -15.19
CA MET A 151 -7.15 -1.87 -14.30
C MET A 151 -5.67 -2.14 -14.53
N PHE A 152 -5.24 -3.40 -14.59
CA PHE A 152 -3.83 -3.73 -14.86
C PHE A 152 -3.42 -3.32 -16.29
N LYS A 153 -4.24 -3.64 -17.28
CA LYS A 153 -3.94 -3.40 -18.71
C LYS A 153 -3.80 -1.93 -19.04
N PHE A 154 -4.63 -1.08 -18.46
CA PHE A 154 -4.70 0.34 -18.87
C PHE A 154 -3.87 1.27 -18.00
N SER A 155 -3.47 0.85 -16.79
CA SER A 155 -2.69 1.69 -15.88
C SER A 155 -1.30 2.02 -16.43
N ASP A 156 -0.96 3.29 -16.40
CA ASP A 156 0.42 3.77 -16.49
C ASP A 156 1.06 3.81 -15.09
N VAL A 157 0.26 4.14 -14.07
CA VAL A 157 0.60 4.08 -12.65
C VAL A 157 -0.47 3.23 -11.96
N LEU A 158 -0.09 2.14 -11.31
CA LEU A 158 -0.96 1.35 -10.43
C LEU A 158 -0.63 1.69 -8.98
N SER A 159 -1.61 2.22 -8.24
CA SER A 159 -1.46 2.56 -6.82
C SER A 159 -2.37 1.70 -5.95
N ILE A 160 -1.77 1.05 -4.92
CA ILE A 160 -2.43 0.02 -4.12
C ILE A 160 -2.88 0.59 -2.78
N HIS A 161 -4.20 0.54 -2.52
CA HIS A 161 -4.86 1.06 -1.32
C HIS A 161 -5.90 0.08 -0.73
N THR A 162 -5.80 -1.19 -1.08
CA THR A 162 -6.67 -2.23 -0.53
C THR A 162 -6.11 -2.81 0.77
N LYS A 163 -6.97 -3.41 1.59
CA LYS A 163 -6.55 -4.11 2.81
C LYS A 163 -6.00 -5.49 2.48
N LEU A 164 -5.01 -5.95 3.25
CA LEU A 164 -4.58 -7.34 3.20
C LEU A 164 -5.68 -8.25 3.75
N SER A 165 -6.00 -9.28 3.02
CA SER A 165 -6.96 -10.33 3.36
C SER A 165 -6.64 -11.57 2.54
N GLU A 166 -7.28 -12.71 2.82
CA GLU A 166 -7.12 -13.93 2.02
C GLU A 166 -7.41 -13.70 0.52
N ARG A 167 -8.32 -12.78 0.18
CA ARG A 167 -8.66 -12.45 -1.21
C ARG A 167 -7.65 -11.54 -1.90
N THR A 168 -6.81 -10.85 -1.14
CA THR A 168 -5.87 -9.84 -1.66
C THR A 168 -4.42 -10.23 -1.48
N LYS A 169 -4.14 -11.26 -0.67
CA LYS A 169 -2.79 -11.83 -0.49
C LYS A 169 -2.31 -12.46 -1.80
N GLY A 170 -1.15 -12.03 -2.28
CA GLY A 170 -0.57 -12.49 -3.55
C GLY A 170 -1.44 -12.19 -4.77
N TYR A 171 -2.41 -11.28 -4.66
CA TYR A 171 -3.34 -10.98 -5.76
C TYR A 171 -2.63 -10.41 -6.99
N ILE A 172 -1.57 -9.64 -6.76
CA ILE A 172 -0.73 -9.10 -7.82
C ILE A 172 0.46 -10.04 -8.00
N ASP A 173 0.32 -10.96 -8.90
CA ASP A 173 1.31 -11.95 -9.32
C ASP A 173 1.87 -11.65 -10.72
N SER A 174 2.74 -12.52 -11.22
CA SER A 174 3.32 -12.40 -12.57
C SER A 174 2.25 -12.32 -13.66
N SER A 175 1.10 -13.01 -13.52
CA SER A 175 0.02 -12.97 -14.51
C SER A 175 -0.58 -11.57 -14.63
N LYS A 176 -0.79 -10.89 -13.50
CA LYS A 176 -1.31 -9.53 -13.44
C LYS A 176 -0.28 -8.49 -13.88
N ILE A 177 0.98 -8.64 -13.44
CA ILE A 177 2.05 -7.72 -13.82
C ILE A 177 2.31 -7.79 -15.33
N ASN A 178 2.25 -8.98 -15.93
CA ASN A 178 2.45 -9.16 -17.37
C ASN A 178 1.33 -8.55 -18.23
N MET A 179 0.17 -8.24 -17.66
CA MET A 179 -0.88 -7.46 -18.36
C MET A 179 -0.54 -5.97 -18.44
N MET A 180 0.35 -5.48 -17.58
CA MET A 180 0.67 -4.06 -17.50
C MET A 180 1.57 -3.61 -18.66
N LYS A 181 1.56 -2.31 -18.91
CA LYS A 181 2.45 -1.71 -19.93
C LYS A 181 3.90 -1.79 -19.43
N LYS A 182 4.85 -2.07 -20.31
CA LYS A 182 6.29 -2.07 -19.97
C LYS A 182 6.77 -0.72 -19.41
N THR A 183 6.08 0.36 -19.72
CA THR A 183 6.36 1.70 -19.21
C THR A 183 5.67 2.03 -17.88
N SER A 184 4.83 1.14 -17.37
CA SER A 184 4.07 1.36 -16.14
C SER A 184 4.91 1.23 -14.88
N ILE A 185 4.39 1.77 -13.79
CA ILE A 185 4.95 1.64 -12.45
C ILE A 185 3.91 1.14 -11.46
N ILE A 186 4.37 0.47 -10.41
CA ILE A 186 3.53 0.03 -9.28
C ILE A 186 3.95 0.79 -8.02
N ILE A 187 2.96 1.31 -7.28
CA ILE A 187 3.16 1.98 -5.99
C ILE A 187 2.39 1.21 -4.91
N ASN A 188 3.09 0.78 -3.87
CA ASN A 188 2.48 0.07 -2.74
C ASN A 188 2.86 0.71 -1.41
N THR A 189 1.89 1.37 -0.80
CA THR A 189 1.95 1.92 0.56
C THR A 189 0.91 1.28 1.47
N SER A 190 0.37 0.12 1.06
CA SER A 190 -0.67 -0.59 1.79
C SER A 190 -0.09 -1.75 2.61
N ARG A 191 0.14 -2.92 2.01
CA ARG A 191 0.77 -4.09 2.64
C ARG A 191 1.60 -4.85 1.61
N GLY A 192 2.82 -5.27 1.98
CA GLY A 192 3.74 -6.04 1.12
C GLY A 192 3.08 -7.27 0.51
N PRO A 193 2.52 -8.19 1.31
CA PRO A 193 1.95 -9.45 0.83
C PRO A 193 0.75 -9.35 -0.13
N ILE A 194 0.30 -8.16 -0.52
CA ILE A 194 -0.69 -7.99 -1.60
C ILE A 194 -0.06 -8.31 -2.96
N ILE A 195 1.23 -8.07 -3.11
CA ILE A 195 2.00 -8.43 -4.29
C ILE A 195 2.78 -9.70 -3.97
N ASN A 196 2.91 -10.60 -4.93
CA ASN A 196 3.91 -11.66 -4.84
C ASN A 196 5.29 -11.02 -5.01
N GLU A 197 6.11 -11.02 -3.96
CA GLU A 197 7.38 -10.29 -3.93
C GLU A 197 8.39 -10.86 -4.95
N GLU A 198 8.45 -12.19 -5.12
CA GLU A 198 9.33 -12.85 -6.09
C GLU A 198 8.95 -12.48 -7.52
N ASP A 199 7.66 -12.50 -7.85
CA ASP A 199 7.14 -12.10 -9.16
C ASP A 199 7.43 -10.62 -9.45
N LEU A 200 7.32 -9.74 -8.44
CA LEU A 200 7.63 -8.33 -8.56
C LEU A 200 9.12 -8.12 -8.85
N ILE A 201 10.00 -8.78 -8.09
CA ILE A 201 11.46 -8.73 -8.30
C ILE A 201 11.82 -9.20 -9.71
N ASN A 202 11.25 -10.33 -10.16
CA ASN A 202 11.48 -10.86 -11.49
C ASN A 202 10.98 -9.90 -12.59
N SER A 203 9.85 -9.24 -12.36
CA SER A 203 9.28 -8.26 -13.30
C SER A 203 10.19 -7.05 -13.50
N ILE A 204 10.83 -6.57 -12.44
CA ILE A 204 11.81 -5.47 -12.51
C ILE A 204 13.08 -5.93 -13.23
N LYS A 205 13.62 -7.10 -12.86
CA LYS A 205 14.83 -7.65 -13.49
C LYS A 205 14.67 -7.88 -15.00
N ASN A 206 13.46 -8.28 -15.42
CA ASN A 206 13.13 -8.58 -16.80
C ASN A 206 12.55 -7.37 -17.56
N TYR A 207 12.50 -6.19 -16.95
CA TYR A 207 11.93 -4.97 -17.54
C TYR A 207 10.48 -5.17 -18.03
N SER A 208 9.69 -6.00 -17.32
CA SER A 208 8.26 -6.19 -17.61
C SER A 208 7.44 -4.95 -17.24
N ILE A 209 7.91 -4.17 -16.24
CA ILE A 209 7.44 -2.85 -15.86
C ILE A 209 8.62 -1.91 -15.67
N SER A 210 8.37 -0.61 -15.64
CA SER A 210 9.40 0.43 -15.62
C SER A 210 9.95 0.72 -14.21
N GLY A 211 9.21 0.42 -13.16
CA GLY A 211 9.67 0.69 -11.81
C GLY A 211 8.63 0.43 -10.73
N VAL A 212 9.06 0.50 -9.48
CA VAL A 212 8.23 0.33 -8.28
C VAL A 212 8.58 1.36 -7.22
N GLY A 213 7.55 1.78 -6.45
CA GLY A 213 7.70 2.58 -5.24
C GLY A 213 7.05 1.84 -4.07
N LEU A 214 7.83 1.43 -3.08
CA LEU A 214 7.38 0.61 -1.96
C LEU A 214 7.64 1.32 -0.63
N ASP A 215 6.66 1.27 0.27
CA ASP A 215 6.74 1.66 1.69
C ASP A 215 6.50 0.44 2.60
N VAL A 216 6.21 -0.72 2.01
CA VAL A 216 5.85 -1.96 2.71
C VAL A 216 6.46 -3.17 2.03
N TYR A 217 6.80 -4.18 2.81
CA TYR A 217 7.49 -5.40 2.39
C TYR A 217 6.81 -6.63 2.99
N ASP A 218 7.20 -7.84 2.55
CA ASP A 218 6.67 -9.09 3.11
C ASP A 218 7.20 -9.32 4.52
N VAL A 219 8.46 -8.94 4.74
CA VAL A 219 9.12 -9.00 6.06
C VAL A 219 9.58 -7.59 6.43
N GLU A 220 8.99 -7.03 7.49
CA GLU A 220 9.31 -5.71 8.05
C GLU A 220 9.98 -5.82 9.44
#